data_1029266da73b4e5b5f849d83f36293eb
#
_entry.id   1029266da73b4e5b5f849d83f36293eb
#
_cell.length_a   1.000
_cell.length_b   1.000
_cell.length_c   1.000
_cell.angle_alpha   90.00
_cell.angle_beta   90.00
_cell.angle_gamma   90.00
#
_symmetry.space_group_name_H-M   'P 1'
#
loop_
_entity.id
_entity.type
_entity.pdbx_description
1 polymer ?
#
loop_
_entity_poly.entity_id
_entity_poly.type
_entity_poly.pdbx_seq_one_letter_code
_entity_poly.pdbx_strand_id
1 'polypeptide(L)'
;DCDGICIANSKNFFPGDQITVEYTPKENLGIIANQFNEMQIIQQERFALSVTIFQLLNNGIHPFQFKYKSQKYALTREENIREERYVYNNKNNKYGEPSPSSIHSFFSDEMLNYFDKAFSSVDRPSAKEWLEELEKFTNKKNIQSFRCSKNDNHFNFGKGCGDCNLSRINFPSNPGLNK
;
A
#
# COMPACT_ATOMS: atom_id res chain seq x y z
N ASP A 1 -1.82 20.07 9.70
CA ASP A 1 -2.14 20.54 8.34
C ASP A 1 -3.40 19.83 7.86
N CYS A 2 -4.47 20.59 7.61
CA CYS A 2 -5.79 20.06 7.22
C CYS A 2 -6.20 20.51 5.80
N ASP A 3 -5.30 21.12 5.06
CA ASP A 3 -5.60 21.78 3.78
C ASP A 3 -6.01 20.80 2.68
N GLY A 4 -5.65 19.53 2.84
CA GLY A 4 -6.07 18.44 1.93
C GLY A 4 -7.35 17.71 2.33
N ILE A 5 -8.00 18.07 3.45
CA ILE A 5 -9.20 17.36 3.93
C ILE A 5 -10.44 17.88 3.22
N CYS A 6 -11.19 16.97 2.59
CA CYS A 6 -12.52 17.28 2.07
C CYS A 6 -13.55 17.10 3.17
N ILE A 7 -14.41 18.09 3.36
CA ILE A 7 -15.49 18.06 4.35
C ILE A 7 -16.83 18.17 3.61
N ALA A 8 -17.73 17.24 3.91
CA ALA A 8 -19.08 17.26 3.36
C ALA A 8 -20.12 17.13 4.46
N ASN A 9 -21.23 17.84 4.31
CA ASN A 9 -22.46 17.63 5.06
C ASN A 9 -23.63 17.57 4.08
N SER A 10 -24.86 17.37 4.59
CA SER A 10 -26.08 17.23 3.75
C SER A 10 -26.38 18.43 2.85
N LYS A 11 -25.74 19.58 3.05
CA LYS A 11 -26.02 20.84 2.34
C LYS A 11 -24.82 21.46 1.65
N ASN A 12 -23.63 21.22 2.17
CA ASN A 12 -22.41 21.88 1.71
C ASN A 12 -21.28 20.86 1.54
N PHE A 13 -20.47 21.10 0.52
CA PHE A 13 -19.24 20.39 0.25
C PHE A 13 -18.09 21.40 0.21
N PHE A 14 -17.04 21.11 0.95
CA PHE A 14 -15.81 21.91 1.00
C PHE A 14 -14.67 21.00 0.50
N PRO A 15 -14.26 21.14 -0.75
CA PRO A 15 -13.11 20.38 -1.28
C PRO A 15 -11.83 20.83 -0.59
N GLY A 16 -10.90 19.91 -0.39
CA GLY A 16 -9.53 20.26 -0.02
C GLY A 16 -8.85 21.03 -1.16
N ASP A 17 -8.03 22.01 -0.83
CA ASP A 17 -7.34 22.82 -1.83
C ASP A 17 -6.01 22.19 -2.30
N GLN A 18 -5.49 21.23 -1.54
CA GLN A 18 -4.19 20.61 -1.80
C GLN A 18 -4.30 19.10 -1.95
N ILE A 19 -3.55 18.57 -2.91
CA ILE A 19 -3.34 17.14 -3.11
C ILE A 19 -1.84 16.86 -3.20
N THR A 20 -1.44 15.73 -2.64
CA THR A 20 -0.08 15.22 -2.81
C THR A 20 -0.06 14.28 -4.00
N VAL A 21 0.72 14.59 -5.01
CA VAL A 21 0.77 13.86 -6.29
C VAL A 21 0.96 12.35 -6.09
N GLU A 22 1.83 11.95 -5.17
CA GLU A 22 2.12 10.54 -4.88
C GLU A 22 0.93 9.79 -4.26
N TYR A 23 -0.06 10.50 -3.72
CA TYR A 23 -1.31 9.94 -3.18
C TYR A 23 -2.50 10.20 -4.10
N THR A 24 -2.24 10.57 -5.36
CA THR A 24 -3.27 10.91 -6.35
C THR A 24 -3.36 9.82 -7.40
N PRO A 25 -4.55 9.23 -7.63
CA PRO A 25 -4.74 8.23 -8.67
C PRO A 25 -4.60 8.86 -10.05
N LYS A 26 -4.26 8.03 -11.05
CA LYS A 26 -3.95 8.51 -12.40
C LYS A 26 -5.05 9.38 -13.04
N GLU A 27 -6.32 9.04 -12.77
CA GLU A 27 -7.49 9.77 -13.32
C GLU A 27 -7.64 11.18 -12.77
N ASN A 28 -7.00 11.49 -11.65
CA ASN A 28 -7.02 12.81 -11.03
C ASN A 28 -5.71 13.59 -11.25
N LEU A 29 -4.67 12.95 -11.80
CA LEU A 29 -3.38 13.62 -12.04
C LEU A 29 -3.51 14.76 -13.04
N GLY A 30 -3.07 15.94 -12.64
CA GLY A 30 -3.11 17.16 -13.45
C GLY A 30 -4.42 17.94 -13.34
N ILE A 31 -5.39 17.49 -12.54
CA ILE A 31 -6.61 18.24 -12.24
C ILE A 31 -6.41 18.98 -10.91
N ILE A 32 -6.83 20.22 -10.84
CA ILE A 32 -6.76 21.02 -9.60
C ILE A 32 -7.80 20.45 -8.60
N ALA A 33 -7.43 20.27 -7.34
CA ALA A 33 -8.25 19.58 -6.33
C ALA A 33 -9.67 20.15 -6.19
N ASN A 34 -9.81 21.47 -6.20
CA ASN A 34 -11.12 22.14 -6.09
C ASN A 34 -12.03 21.97 -7.33
N GLN A 35 -11.52 21.39 -8.41
CA GLN A 35 -12.29 21.06 -9.62
C GLN A 35 -12.75 19.60 -9.64
N PHE A 36 -12.42 18.80 -8.63
CA PHE A 36 -12.86 17.41 -8.57
C PHE A 36 -14.39 17.33 -8.43
N ASN A 37 -15.00 16.48 -9.23
CA ASN A 37 -16.38 16.06 -9.01
C ASN A 37 -16.45 15.04 -7.86
N GLU A 38 -17.65 14.73 -7.39
CA GLU A 38 -17.88 13.82 -6.27
C GLU A 38 -17.19 12.44 -6.45
N MET A 39 -17.27 11.86 -7.64
CA MET A 39 -16.64 10.58 -7.94
C MET A 39 -15.12 10.67 -7.86
N GLN A 40 -14.52 11.73 -8.40
CA GLN A 40 -13.08 11.96 -8.33
C GLN A 40 -12.59 12.11 -6.90
N ILE A 41 -13.36 12.77 -6.04
CA ILE A 41 -13.05 12.89 -4.62
C ILE A 41 -13.08 11.53 -3.95
N ILE A 42 -14.13 10.74 -4.16
CA ILE A 42 -14.24 9.39 -3.60
C ILE A 42 -13.05 8.52 -4.04
N GLN A 43 -12.67 8.58 -5.31
CA GLN A 43 -11.53 7.81 -5.81
C GLN A 43 -10.19 8.31 -5.27
N GLN A 44 -10.05 9.64 -5.09
CA GLN A 44 -8.89 10.26 -4.46
C GLN A 44 -8.69 9.74 -3.03
N GLU A 45 -9.74 9.81 -2.21
CA GLU A 45 -9.70 9.38 -0.80
C GLU A 45 -9.41 7.88 -0.66
N ARG A 46 -10.06 7.06 -1.48
CA ARG A 46 -9.85 5.60 -1.47
C ARG A 46 -8.43 5.21 -1.90
N PHE A 47 -7.88 5.90 -2.89
CA PHE A 47 -6.51 5.68 -3.33
C PHE A 47 -5.51 6.11 -2.26
N ALA A 48 -5.63 7.32 -1.73
CA ALA A 48 -4.75 7.86 -0.69
C ALA A 48 -4.76 6.99 0.58
N LEU A 49 -5.95 6.55 1.03
CA LEU A 49 -6.10 5.62 2.14
C LEU A 49 -5.35 4.31 1.86
N SER A 50 -5.53 3.75 0.67
CA SER A 50 -4.89 2.48 0.30
C SER A 50 -3.36 2.59 0.21
N VAL A 51 -2.83 3.73 -0.29
CA VAL A 51 -1.39 4.02 -0.27
C VAL A 51 -0.88 4.07 1.17
N THR A 52 -1.59 4.75 2.05
CA THR A 52 -1.22 4.87 3.47
C THR A 52 -1.20 3.50 4.16
N ILE A 53 -2.25 2.69 3.97
CA ILE A 53 -2.32 1.32 4.53
C ILE A 53 -1.18 0.47 3.98
N PHE A 54 -0.93 0.52 2.67
CA PHE A 54 0.18 -0.23 2.06
C PHE A 54 1.53 0.15 2.68
N GLN A 55 1.81 1.44 2.85
CA GLN A 55 3.06 1.91 3.46
C GLN A 55 3.18 1.46 4.93
N LEU A 56 2.12 1.61 5.72
CA LEU A 56 2.11 1.19 7.13
C LEU A 56 2.39 -0.31 7.30
N LEU A 57 1.85 -1.14 6.43
CA LEU A 57 1.99 -2.59 6.49
C LEU A 57 3.24 -3.11 5.76
N ASN A 58 3.88 -2.31 4.91
CA ASN A 58 4.98 -2.74 4.02
C ASN A 58 6.25 -1.88 4.20
N ASN A 59 6.65 -1.66 5.45
CA ASN A 59 7.91 -1.00 5.81
C ASN A 59 8.11 0.41 5.21
N GLY A 60 7.03 1.18 5.09
CA GLY A 60 7.05 2.53 4.53
C GLY A 60 7.21 2.58 3.01
N ILE A 61 7.24 1.45 2.33
CA ILE A 61 7.40 1.38 0.88
C ILE A 61 6.12 1.84 0.20
N HIS A 62 6.25 2.76 -0.75
CA HIS A 62 5.12 3.21 -1.56
C HIS A 62 4.73 2.14 -2.61
N PRO A 63 3.43 1.90 -2.92
CA PRO A 63 3.00 0.86 -3.86
C PRO A 63 3.57 1.01 -5.28
N PHE A 64 3.92 2.22 -5.69
CA PHE A 64 4.57 2.51 -6.98
C PHE A 64 6.09 2.73 -6.85
N GLN A 65 6.70 2.25 -5.76
CA GLN A 65 8.15 2.19 -5.54
C GLN A 65 8.60 0.74 -5.62
N PHE A 66 9.54 0.46 -6.53
CA PHE A 66 10.02 -0.90 -6.76
C PHE A 66 11.44 -0.89 -7.37
N LYS A 67 12.08 -2.05 -7.43
CA LYS A 67 13.37 -2.23 -8.07
C LYS A 67 13.18 -2.42 -9.57
N TYR A 68 13.67 -1.50 -10.38
CA TYR A 68 13.60 -1.62 -11.85
C TYR A 68 14.49 -2.75 -12.37
N LYS A 69 14.02 -3.50 -13.35
CA LYS A 69 14.82 -4.52 -14.08
C LYS A 69 15.89 -3.89 -14.97
N SER A 70 15.71 -2.65 -15.38
CA SER A 70 16.67 -1.92 -16.20
C SER A 70 16.47 -0.42 -16.00
N GLN A 71 17.55 0.36 -16.06
CA GLN A 71 17.52 1.82 -15.98
C GLN A 71 16.60 2.46 -17.04
N LYS A 72 16.43 1.83 -18.19
CA LYS A 72 15.50 2.31 -19.22
C LYS A 72 14.03 2.36 -18.78
N TYR A 73 13.67 1.65 -17.70
CA TYR A 73 12.31 1.65 -17.13
C TYR A 73 12.17 2.60 -15.96
N ALA A 74 13.28 3.23 -15.52
CA ALA A 74 13.25 4.13 -14.37
C ALA A 74 12.41 5.37 -14.68
N LEU A 75 11.40 5.59 -13.84
CA LEU A 75 10.49 6.73 -13.87
C LEU A 75 10.34 7.29 -12.46
N THR A 76 9.84 8.51 -12.36
CA THR A 76 9.39 9.08 -11.09
C THR A 76 8.20 8.27 -10.54
N ARG A 77 7.87 8.48 -9.27
CA ARG A 77 6.71 7.82 -8.66
C ARG A 77 5.40 8.27 -9.31
N GLU A 78 5.27 9.56 -9.60
CA GLU A 78 4.14 10.11 -10.36
C GLU A 78 3.97 9.41 -11.73
N GLU A 79 5.05 9.30 -12.47
CA GLU A 79 5.02 8.64 -13.79
C GLU A 79 4.65 7.16 -13.67
N ASN A 80 5.11 6.46 -12.63
CA ASN A 80 4.70 5.09 -12.36
C ASN A 80 3.19 4.98 -12.04
N ILE A 81 2.62 5.95 -11.30
CA ILE A 81 1.17 6.03 -11.06
C ILE A 81 0.44 6.27 -12.37
N ARG A 82 0.87 7.24 -13.17
CA ARG A 82 0.30 7.60 -14.47
C ARG A 82 0.25 6.41 -15.45
N GLU A 83 1.33 5.62 -15.46
CA GLU A 83 1.51 4.45 -16.29
C GLU A 83 0.96 3.15 -15.66
N GLU A 84 0.32 3.25 -14.49
CA GLU A 84 -0.22 2.11 -13.71
C GLU A 84 0.80 0.99 -13.48
N ARG A 85 2.06 1.33 -13.19
CA ARG A 85 3.14 0.37 -12.98
C ARG A 85 3.16 -0.19 -11.57
N TYR A 86 2.06 -0.76 -11.12
CA TYR A 86 1.98 -1.48 -9.85
C TYR A 86 2.56 -2.89 -10.04
N VAL A 87 3.79 -3.13 -9.54
CA VAL A 87 4.54 -4.40 -9.76
C VAL A 87 4.31 -5.46 -8.70
N TYR A 88 3.58 -5.13 -7.63
CA TYR A 88 3.31 -6.05 -6.53
C TYR A 88 2.22 -7.09 -6.86
N ASN A 89 1.47 -6.88 -7.93
CA ASN A 89 0.71 -7.94 -8.57
C ASN A 89 1.57 -8.65 -9.65
N ASN A 90 1.18 -9.86 -10.01
CA ASN A 90 1.93 -10.65 -11.01
C ASN A 90 1.78 -10.15 -12.46
N LYS A 91 1.04 -9.05 -12.71
CA LYS A 91 0.71 -8.57 -14.06
C LYS A 91 1.76 -7.62 -14.64
N ASN A 92 2.46 -6.86 -13.81
CA ASN A 92 3.37 -5.78 -14.24
C ASN A 92 4.86 -6.05 -14.00
N ASN A 93 5.23 -7.30 -13.86
CA ASN A 93 6.60 -7.71 -13.56
C ASN A 93 7.63 -7.40 -14.68
N LYS A 94 7.18 -6.94 -15.86
CA LYS A 94 8.09 -6.55 -16.98
C LYS A 94 8.94 -5.32 -16.66
N TYR A 95 8.45 -4.41 -15.82
CA TYR A 95 9.13 -3.15 -15.46
C TYR A 95 10.10 -3.30 -14.29
N GLY A 96 9.77 -4.17 -13.35
CA GLY A 96 10.52 -4.30 -12.11
C GLY A 96 10.05 -5.45 -11.25
N GLU A 97 10.60 -5.49 -10.05
CA GLU A 97 10.30 -6.45 -9.00
C GLU A 97 9.96 -5.68 -7.72
N PRO A 98 9.16 -6.24 -6.79
CA PRO A 98 8.94 -5.66 -5.48
C PRO A 98 10.25 -5.21 -4.82
N SER A 99 10.20 -4.12 -4.07
CA SER A 99 11.37 -3.66 -3.32
C SER A 99 11.94 -4.80 -2.46
N PRO A 100 13.27 -4.94 -2.37
CA PRO A 100 13.89 -5.98 -1.52
C PRO A 100 13.48 -5.93 -0.05
N SER A 101 13.10 -4.74 0.44
CA SER A 101 12.62 -4.56 1.82
C SER A 101 11.11 -4.78 1.97
N SER A 102 10.41 -5.17 0.90
CA SER A 102 8.97 -5.42 0.92
C SER A 102 8.63 -6.75 1.59
N ILE A 103 7.61 -6.72 2.42
CA ILE A 103 7.00 -7.93 3.01
C ILE A 103 5.65 -8.28 2.36
N HIS A 104 5.29 -7.60 1.27
CA HIS A 104 4.02 -7.76 0.58
C HIS A 104 3.68 -9.22 0.23
N SER A 105 4.65 -10.03 -0.18
CA SER A 105 4.45 -11.45 -0.52
C SER A 105 4.01 -12.33 0.67
N PHE A 106 4.12 -11.80 1.89
CA PHE A 106 3.70 -12.48 3.13
C PHE A 106 2.29 -12.16 3.57
N PHE A 107 1.59 -11.26 2.87
CA PHE A 107 0.18 -10.95 3.14
C PHE A 107 -0.73 -12.09 2.71
N SER A 108 -1.90 -12.18 3.34
CA SER A 108 -2.96 -13.10 2.93
C SER A 108 -3.43 -12.83 1.50
N ASP A 109 -4.02 -13.81 0.85
CA ASP A 109 -4.53 -13.63 -0.52
C ASP A 109 -5.66 -12.59 -0.56
N GLU A 110 -6.47 -12.51 0.49
CA GLU A 110 -7.51 -11.48 0.64
C GLU A 110 -6.91 -10.09 0.68
N MET A 111 -5.88 -9.86 1.51
CA MET A 111 -5.21 -8.55 1.61
C MET A 111 -4.51 -8.19 0.29
N LEU A 112 -3.89 -9.15 -0.39
CA LEU A 112 -3.30 -8.93 -1.71
C LEU A 112 -4.35 -8.49 -2.72
N ASN A 113 -5.54 -9.13 -2.73
CA ASN A 113 -6.65 -8.74 -3.59
C ASN A 113 -7.18 -7.32 -3.30
N TYR A 114 -7.18 -6.90 -2.04
CA TYR A 114 -7.54 -5.51 -1.69
C TYR A 114 -6.56 -4.51 -2.28
N PHE A 115 -5.26 -4.75 -2.17
CA PHE A 115 -4.24 -3.90 -2.80
C PHE A 115 -4.30 -3.93 -4.33
N ASP A 116 -4.54 -5.09 -4.93
CA ASP A 116 -4.71 -5.21 -6.38
C ASP A 116 -5.89 -4.38 -6.88
N LYS A 117 -7.04 -4.42 -6.19
CA LYS A 117 -8.19 -3.56 -6.49
C LYS A 117 -7.85 -2.08 -6.31
N ALA A 118 -7.15 -1.73 -5.23
CA ALA A 118 -6.82 -0.34 -4.92
C ALA A 118 -5.93 0.31 -5.99
N PHE A 119 -4.99 -0.44 -6.58
CA PHE A 119 -3.96 0.12 -7.45
C PHE A 119 -4.07 -0.27 -8.94
N SER A 120 -4.98 -1.17 -9.28
CA SER A 120 -5.17 -1.65 -10.66
C SER A 120 -6.61 -1.53 -11.16
N SER A 121 -7.49 -0.88 -10.41
CA SER A 121 -8.92 -0.77 -10.72
C SER A 121 -9.47 0.59 -10.30
N VAL A 122 -10.62 0.97 -10.87
CA VAL A 122 -11.44 2.09 -10.40
C VAL A 122 -12.42 1.68 -9.29
N ASP A 123 -12.59 0.38 -9.05
CA ASP A 123 -13.40 -0.17 -7.95
C ASP A 123 -12.54 -0.36 -6.69
N ARG A 124 -12.05 0.77 -6.17
CA ARG A 124 -11.16 0.79 -5.00
C ARG A 124 -11.93 0.51 -3.71
N PRO A 125 -11.33 -0.26 -2.78
CA PRO A 125 -11.93 -0.51 -1.48
C PRO A 125 -12.22 0.79 -0.73
N SER A 126 -13.41 0.86 -0.14
CA SER A 126 -13.82 1.94 0.77
C SER A 126 -13.13 1.82 2.12
N ALA A 127 -13.17 2.88 2.92
CA ALA A 127 -12.66 2.86 4.30
C ALA A 127 -13.35 1.79 5.17
N LYS A 128 -14.64 1.52 4.94
CA LYS A 128 -15.38 0.46 5.64
C LYS A 128 -14.86 -0.92 5.28
N GLU A 129 -14.64 -1.20 4.00
CA GLU A 129 -14.09 -2.49 3.54
C GLU A 129 -12.67 -2.69 4.09
N TRP A 130 -11.82 -1.65 4.09
CA TRP A 130 -10.50 -1.72 4.72
C TRP A 130 -10.60 -1.98 6.23
N LEU A 131 -11.53 -1.34 6.94
CA LEU A 131 -11.75 -1.58 8.36
C LEU A 131 -12.10 -3.05 8.61
N GLU A 132 -13.07 -3.59 7.88
CA GLU A 132 -13.51 -4.99 7.99
C GLU A 132 -12.37 -5.97 7.72
N GLU A 133 -11.50 -5.69 6.74
CA GLU A 133 -10.33 -6.52 6.45
C GLU A 133 -9.29 -6.45 7.57
N LEU A 134 -8.94 -5.25 8.03
CA LEU A 134 -7.91 -5.05 9.05
C LEU A 134 -8.35 -5.52 10.44
N GLU A 135 -9.63 -5.47 10.78
CA GLU A 135 -10.16 -5.97 12.06
C GLU A 135 -9.92 -7.47 12.23
N LYS A 136 -9.78 -8.25 11.16
CA LYS A 136 -9.43 -9.67 11.24
C LYS A 136 -8.12 -9.89 11.99
N PHE A 137 -7.15 -8.97 11.83
CA PHE A 137 -5.82 -9.04 12.42
C PHE A 137 -5.75 -8.40 13.82
N THR A 138 -6.66 -7.49 14.16
CA THR A 138 -6.66 -6.75 15.43
C THR A 138 -7.66 -7.29 16.44
N ASN A 139 -8.56 -8.18 16.05
CA ASN A 139 -9.54 -8.77 16.95
C ASN A 139 -8.84 -9.52 18.09
N LYS A 140 -9.14 -9.14 19.34
CA LYS A 140 -8.53 -9.71 20.56
C LYS A 140 -8.58 -11.24 20.64
N LYS A 141 -9.60 -11.87 20.04
CA LYS A 141 -9.71 -13.34 20.01
C LYS A 141 -8.71 -13.99 19.07
N ASN A 142 -8.26 -13.29 18.04
CA ASN A 142 -7.41 -13.83 16.97
C ASN A 142 -5.99 -13.24 16.98
N ILE A 143 -5.76 -12.14 17.70
CA ILE A 143 -4.48 -11.39 17.64
C ILE A 143 -3.27 -12.28 17.93
N GLN A 144 -3.43 -13.27 18.84
CA GLN A 144 -2.35 -14.18 19.19
C GLN A 144 -1.93 -15.08 18.00
N SER A 145 -2.86 -15.45 17.12
CA SER A 145 -2.55 -16.26 15.93
C SER A 145 -1.79 -15.49 14.85
N PHE A 146 -1.85 -14.15 14.90
CA PHE A 146 -1.11 -13.27 13.98
C PHE A 146 0.21 -12.76 14.55
N ARG A 147 0.57 -13.10 15.79
CA ARG A 147 1.91 -12.81 16.32
C ARG A 147 2.94 -13.79 15.80
N CYS A 148 4.12 -13.30 15.56
CA CYS A 148 5.25 -14.13 15.17
C CYS A 148 5.72 -14.97 16.38
N SER A 149 5.90 -16.29 16.19
CA SER A 149 6.41 -17.19 17.25
C SER A 149 7.86 -16.92 17.64
N LYS A 150 8.60 -16.09 16.92
CA LYS A 150 10.01 -15.75 17.16
C LYS A 150 10.24 -14.40 17.78
N ASN A 151 9.31 -13.45 17.59
CA ASN A 151 9.41 -12.10 18.11
C ASN A 151 7.99 -11.52 18.26
N ASP A 152 7.60 -11.21 19.47
CA ASP A 152 6.27 -10.69 19.81
C ASP A 152 5.96 -9.32 19.22
N ASN A 153 6.98 -8.57 18.78
CA ASN A 153 6.82 -7.29 18.09
C ASN A 153 6.54 -7.43 16.58
N HIS A 154 6.65 -8.65 16.04
CA HIS A 154 6.39 -8.90 14.63
C HIS A 154 4.98 -9.45 14.43
N PHE A 155 4.40 -9.12 13.27
CA PHE A 155 3.11 -9.65 12.85
C PHE A 155 3.23 -10.59 11.65
N ASN A 156 2.33 -11.56 11.61
CA ASN A 156 2.16 -12.50 10.51
C ASN A 156 0.81 -12.20 9.84
N PHE A 157 0.84 -11.69 8.65
CA PHE A 157 -0.36 -11.30 7.90
C PHE A 157 -0.89 -12.43 6.97
N GLY A 158 -0.57 -13.68 7.26
CA GLY A 158 -1.15 -14.85 6.60
C GLY A 158 -0.14 -15.87 6.09
N LYS A 159 0.90 -15.45 5.35
CA LYS A 159 1.87 -16.38 4.71
C LYS A 159 3.22 -16.46 5.42
N GLY A 160 3.25 -16.16 6.72
CA GLY A 160 4.46 -16.16 7.53
C GLY A 160 4.88 -14.76 7.98
N CYS A 161 5.99 -14.67 8.71
CA CYS A 161 6.52 -13.42 9.22
C CYS A 161 7.50 -12.78 8.22
N GLY A 162 7.07 -11.70 7.57
CA GLY A 162 7.91 -10.95 6.63
C GLY A 162 9.14 -10.34 7.29
N ASP A 163 9.01 -9.79 8.49
CA ASP A 163 10.12 -9.16 9.23
C ASP A 163 11.22 -10.17 9.57
N CYS A 164 10.84 -11.39 9.99
CA CYS A 164 11.82 -12.44 10.23
C CYS A 164 12.53 -12.89 8.95
N ASN A 165 11.85 -12.81 7.81
CA ASN A 165 12.47 -13.13 6.53
C ASN A 165 13.47 -12.03 6.12
N LEU A 166 13.12 -10.77 6.24
CA LEU A 166 14.02 -9.65 5.96
C LEU A 166 15.26 -9.67 6.86
N SER A 167 15.10 -9.96 8.14
CA SER A 167 16.22 -10.07 9.08
C SER A 167 17.21 -11.15 8.67
N ARG A 168 16.75 -12.27 8.08
CA ARG A 168 17.61 -13.32 7.55
C ARG A 168 18.38 -12.92 6.30
N ILE A 169 17.78 -12.07 5.46
CA ILE A 169 18.41 -11.57 4.24
C ILE A 169 19.48 -10.54 4.59
N ASN A 170 19.20 -9.65 5.53
CA ASN A 170 20.10 -8.55 5.92
C ASN A 170 21.22 -9.01 6.87
N PHE A 171 20.98 -10.07 7.65
CA PHE A 171 21.94 -10.66 8.57
C PHE A 171 21.98 -12.19 8.37
N PRO A 172 22.60 -12.67 7.28
CA PRO A 172 22.76 -14.12 7.11
C PRO A 172 23.53 -14.65 8.32
N SER A 173 22.91 -15.64 9.00
CA SER A 173 23.55 -16.32 10.12
C SER A 173 24.94 -16.83 9.67
N ASN A 174 25.98 -16.32 10.29
CA ASN A 174 27.34 -16.74 10.02
C ASN A 174 27.47 -18.21 10.49
N PRO A 175 27.65 -19.21 9.62
CA PRO A 175 27.65 -20.63 10.02
C PRO A 175 28.87 -21.04 10.86
N GLY A 176 29.73 -20.09 11.27
CA GLY A 176 31.01 -20.31 11.91
C GLY A 176 31.12 -19.98 13.39
N LEU A 177 30.06 -19.60 14.11
CA LEU A 177 30.12 -19.20 15.53
C LEU A 177 29.39 -20.13 16.49
N ASN A 178 29.33 -21.43 16.20
CA ASN A 178 29.02 -22.49 17.18
C ASN A 178 30.25 -23.37 17.35
N LYS A 179 31.17 -22.95 18.19
CA LYS A 179 32.11 -23.80 18.90
C LYS A 179 32.13 -23.43 20.36
#